data_35ff0d7c85e4dbfbbce729f90779b0f3
#
_entry.id   35ff0d7c85e4dbfbbce729f90779b0f3
#
_cell.length_a   1.000
_cell.length_b   1.000
_cell.length_c   1.000
_cell.angle_alpha   90.00
_cell.angle_beta   90.00
_cell.angle_gamma   90.00
#
_symmetry.space_group_name_H-M   'P 1'
#
loop_
_entity.id
_entity.type
_entity.pdbx_description
1 polymer ?
#
loop_
_entity_poly.entity_id
_entity_poly.type
_entity_poly.pdbx_seq_one_letter_code
_entity_poly.pdbx_strand_id
1 'polypeptide(L)'
;MDFLKKQMRDNFFMLTLIFLIAKSYVVSRFVFNLEIENVMQELILFLANAGSIMLILSLVAIGKKETLKWKLLVTNILGTFILYFNVVYYRFFNDFITLPVLFQTDNASDLGESIISLMNPLDIFLIADFVLISYLFKYVKIVENKRKHYKFAFASAIILLLNIGLANIERPQLLTRSFDRQMLVKNLGVFNYHLYDGFLQAKTNMNRALADNSELAEVLNYTESIKRPVNEEMTGVAKGKNVFVISLESTQNFVINNKVDGKVITPFLNQLIRQEDTYYFNNFYHQTGQGKTSDSEFLFENSLYGLPRGAAFFTHAQNEYNGLPSLLKEKGYTTSVFHANNKSFWNRDVMYKNLGYENYYSESYYEVNNENSIGWGLKDQSFYEQSIPYLKELSQPFYSKFITLTNHFPFSLEQEDESIPEWTSNDGTVNRYFTTVRYEDEALKQFFERLKEEGLYENSVFIIMGDHYGISQNHNEAMGQYLGKEITPFVNTQLQRVPMIVHIPGETNGRTISNVSGQIDVKPTILNMLGIKPDEDIQFGSDLFTKDPDQFVVLRDGSFITDKYVYTDQKCYDKSTEKLTEQNACEPYIKQAEDQLKYSDQVVYGDLLRFLEEKKQGE
;
A
#
# COMPACT_ATOMS: atom_id res chain seq x y z
N MET A 1 -9.91 -51.79 5.09
CA MET A 1 -10.57 -50.65 4.43
C MET A 1 -11.90 -50.27 5.11
N ASP A 2 -12.75 -51.23 5.50
CA ASP A 2 -14.04 -50.92 6.15
C ASP A 2 -13.94 -50.38 7.56
N PHE A 3 -12.93 -50.78 8.33
CA PHE A 3 -12.68 -50.20 9.67
C PHE A 3 -12.31 -48.72 9.62
N LEU A 4 -11.43 -48.30 8.70
CA LEU A 4 -11.07 -46.93 8.48
C LEU A 4 -12.28 -46.10 7.96
N LYS A 5 -13.05 -46.64 7.03
CA LYS A 5 -14.28 -46.00 6.55
C LYS A 5 -15.30 -45.81 7.68
N LYS A 6 -15.43 -46.77 8.58
CA LYS A 6 -16.32 -46.68 9.74
C LYS A 6 -15.86 -45.60 10.70
N GLN A 7 -14.54 -45.56 11.03
CA GLN A 7 -13.99 -44.59 11.95
C GLN A 7 -14.03 -43.15 11.40
N MET A 8 -13.75 -42.97 10.11
CA MET A 8 -13.87 -41.66 9.43
C MET A 8 -15.34 -41.22 9.33
N ARG A 9 -16.26 -42.13 9.06
CA ARG A 9 -17.69 -41.85 9.02
C ARG A 9 -18.25 -41.34 10.34
N ASP A 10 -17.80 -41.94 11.45
CA ASP A 10 -18.32 -41.62 12.79
C ASP A 10 -17.64 -40.37 13.38
N ASN A 11 -16.56 -39.87 12.74
CA ASN A 11 -15.76 -38.73 13.19
C ASN A 11 -15.67 -37.58 12.15
N PHE A 12 -16.75 -37.36 11.36
CA PHE A 12 -16.75 -36.31 10.32
C PHE A 12 -16.37 -34.92 10.85
N PHE A 13 -16.84 -34.55 12.06
CA PHE A 13 -16.43 -33.34 12.73
C PHE A 13 -14.91 -33.26 12.93
N MET A 14 -14.30 -34.34 13.43
CA MET A 14 -12.85 -34.37 13.66
C MET A 14 -12.07 -34.34 12.35
N LEU A 15 -12.58 -34.96 11.29
CA LEU A 15 -11.96 -34.91 9.96
C LEU A 15 -11.94 -33.48 9.41
N THR A 16 -13.09 -32.79 9.43
CA THR A 16 -13.20 -31.39 9.02
C THR A 16 -12.28 -30.50 9.84
N LEU A 17 -12.23 -30.72 11.18
CA LEU A 17 -11.37 -29.99 12.09
C LEU A 17 -9.89 -30.14 11.72
N ILE A 18 -9.43 -31.37 11.51
CA ILE A 18 -8.02 -31.68 11.20
C ILE A 18 -7.64 -31.07 9.84
N PHE A 19 -8.46 -31.22 8.81
CA PHE A 19 -8.14 -30.65 7.50
C PHE A 19 -8.09 -29.13 7.53
N LEU A 20 -9.03 -28.48 8.19
CA LEU A 20 -9.05 -27.02 8.25
C LEU A 20 -7.87 -26.47 9.06
N ILE A 21 -7.54 -27.10 10.19
CA ILE A 21 -6.35 -26.73 10.99
C ILE A 21 -5.07 -26.93 10.16
N ALA A 22 -4.92 -28.10 9.51
CA ALA A 22 -3.75 -28.39 8.70
C ALA A 22 -3.58 -27.38 7.56
N LYS A 23 -4.65 -27.09 6.81
CA LYS A 23 -4.62 -26.06 5.74
C LYS A 23 -4.23 -24.69 6.28
N SER A 24 -4.92 -24.24 7.32
CA SER A 24 -4.69 -22.93 7.90
C SER A 24 -3.26 -22.78 8.42
N TYR A 25 -2.76 -23.80 9.11
CA TYR A 25 -1.39 -23.80 9.61
C TYR A 25 -0.35 -23.84 8.48
N VAL A 26 -0.54 -24.70 7.47
CA VAL A 26 0.37 -24.80 6.32
C VAL A 26 0.41 -23.49 5.54
N VAL A 27 -0.74 -22.89 5.28
CA VAL A 27 -0.82 -21.59 4.62
C VAL A 27 -0.13 -20.52 5.44
N SER A 28 -0.43 -20.42 6.74
CA SER A 28 0.16 -19.41 7.62
C SER A 28 1.68 -19.59 7.75
N ARG A 29 2.19 -20.82 7.74
CA ARG A 29 3.62 -21.12 7.97
C ARG A 29 4.47 -21.01 6.70
N PHE A 30 3.91 -21.41 5.55
CA PHE A 30 4.72 -21.62 4.33
C PHE A 30 4.32 -20.75 3.15
N VAL A 31 3.12 -20.15 3.16
CA VAL A 31 2.65 -19.27 2.07
C VAL A 31 2.76 -17.81 2.47
N PHE A 32 2.35 -17.47 3.70
CA PHE A 32 2.57 -16.13 4.24
C PHE A 32 3.97 -16.08 4.86
N ASN A 33 4.87 -15.34 4.30
CA ASN A 33 6.26 -15.24 4.78
C ASN A 33 6.35 -14.49 6.12
N LEU A 34 5.80 -15.08 7.19
CA LEU A 34 5.61 -14.43 8.50
C LEU A 34 6.86 -14.44 9.41
N GLU A 35 8.02 -14.82 8.88
CA GLU A 35 9.31 -14.78 9.59
C GLU A 35 9.26 -15.34 11.04
N ILE A 36 8.99 -16.64 11.17
CA ILE A 36 8.94 -17.30 12.48
C ILE A 36 10.36 -17.63 12.95
N GLU A 37 10.81 -16.94 13.99
CA GLU A 37 12.20 -16.97 14.46
C GLU A 37 12.46 -18.00 15.57
N ASN A 38 11.42 -18.39 16.33
CA ASN A 38 11.58 -19.25 17.49
C ASN A 38 10.39 -20.18 17.74
N VAL A 39 10.60 -21.18 18.61
CA VAL A 39 9.60 -22.22 18.95
C VAL A 39 8.35 -21.61 19.63
N MET A 40 8.50 -20.50 20.37
CA MET A 40 7.36 -19.84 21.02
C MET A 40 6.42 -19.25 19.97
N GLN A 41 6.95 -18.56 18.98
CA GLN A 41 6.16 -18.01 17.86
C GLN A 41 5.47 -19.12 17.06
N GLU A 42 6.16 -20.25 16.82
CA GLU A 42 5.58 -21.44 16.18
C GLU A 42 4.38 -21.98 16.99
N LEU A 43 4.53 -22.08 18.32
CA LEU A 43 3.45 -22.52 19.20
C LEU A 43 2.27 -21.54 19.20
N ILE A 44 2.53 -20.24 19.25
CA ILE A 44 1.50 -19.19 19.18
C ILE A 44 0.71 -19.31 17.89
N LEU A 45 1.38 -19.43 16.74
CA LEU A 45 0.74 -19.56 15.43
C LEU A 45 -0.12 -20.83 15.36
N PHE A 46 0.37 -21.96 15.86
CA PHE A 46 -0.40 -23.21 15.89
C PHE A 46 -1.63 -23.10 16.79
N LEU A 47 -1.49 -22.58 18.01
CA LEU A 47 -2.61 -22.38 18.96
C LEU A 47 -3.66 -21.43 18.40
N ALA A 48 -3.26 -20.35 17.73
CA ALA A 48 -4.15 -19.41 17.08
C ALA A 48 -5.04 -20.09 16.04
N ASN A 49 -4.42 -20.81 15.10
CA ASN A 49 -5.14 -21.52 14.04
C ASN A 49 -6.03 -22.64 14.59
N ALA A 50 -5.49 -23.49 15.49
CA ALA A 50 -6.23 -24.60 16.07
C ALA A 50 -7.40 -24.13 16.95
N GLY A 51 -7.17 -23.14 17.80
CA GLY A 51 -8.19 -22.57 18.70
C GLY A 51 -9.35 -21.95 17.94
N SER A 52 -9.06 -21.12 16.93
CA SER A 52 -10.07 -20.45 16.11
C SER A 52 -10.97 -21.44 15.39
N ILE A 53 -10.37 -22.39 14.68
CA ILE A 53 -11.11 -23.37 13.87
C ILE A 53 -11.91 -24.32 14.77
N MET A 54 -11.33 -24.75 15.89
CA MET A 54 -12.03 -25.58 16.87
C MET A 54 -13.24 -24.85 17.48
N LEU A 55 -13.11 -23.55 17.75
CA LEU A 55 -14.23 -22.73 18.26
C LEU A 55 -15.33 -22.61 17.22
N ILE A 56 -15.01 -22.20 15.99
CA ILE A 56 -15.97 -22.00 14.91
C ILE A 56 -16.73 -23.29 14.62
N LEU A 57 -16.04 -24.41 14.42
CA LEU A 57 -16.68 -25.70 14.13
C LEU A 57 -17.52 -26.21 15.32
N SER A 58 -17.07 -25.98 16.55
CA SER A 58 -17.82 -26.38 17.75
C SER A 58 -19.12 -25.60 17.90
N LEU A 59 -19.12 -24.29 17.68
CA LEU A 59 -20.31 -23.44 17.70
C LEU A 59 -21.30 -23.85 16.60
N VAL A 60 -20.81 -24.10 15.38
CA VAL A 60 -21.60 -24.60 14.26
C VAL A 60 -22.24 -25.96 14.58
N ALA A 61 -21.54 -26.81 15.34
CA ALA A 61 -21.98 -28.15 15.71
C ALA A 61 -23.03 -28.19 16.84
N ILE A 62 -23.24 -27.10 17.58
CA ILE A 62 -24.28 -27.02 18.65
C ILE A 62 -25.70 -26.99 18.07
N GLY A 63 -25.88 -26.70 16.80
CA GLY A 63 -27.18 -26.58 16.15
C GLY A 63 -27.94 -27.91 15.92
N LYS A 64 -28.95 -27.88 15.03
CA LYS A 64 -29.76 -29.05 14.70
C LYS A 64 -28.94 -30.16 14.02
N LYS A 65 -29.18 -31.41 14.40
CA LYS A 65 -28.46 -32.60 13.92
C LYS A 65 -28.65 -32.81 12.40
N GLU A 66 -29.84 -32.58 11.90
CA GLU A 66 -30.22 -32.82 10.51
C GLU A 66 -29.40 -31.96 9.54
N THR A 67 -29.00 -30.77 9.96
CA THR A 67 -28.23 -29.81 9.16
C THR A 67 -26.72 -29.85 9.43
N LEU A 68 -26.28 -30.62 10.44
CA LEU A 68 -24.88 -30.56 10.93
C LEU A 68 -23.84 -30.84 9.85
N LYS A 69 -24.05 -31.90 9.04
CA LYS A 69 -23.09 -32.25 7.98
C LYS A 69 -22.98 -31.18 6.91
N TRP A 70 -24.12 -30.56 6.54
CA TRP A 70 -24.12 -29.43 5.61
C TRP A 70 -23.42 -28.20 6.20
N LYS A 71 -23.67 -27.91 7.46
CA LYS A 71 -23.00 -26.80 8.15
C LYS A 71 -21.49 -26.99 8.22
N LEU A 72 -21.02 -28.19 8.56
CA LEU A 72 -19.58 -28.50 8.59
C LEU A 72 -18.95 -28.38 7.19
N LEU A 73 -19.63 -28.87 6.14
CA LEU A 73 -19.19 -28.75 4.76
C LEU A 73 -19.11 -27.28 4.34
N VAL A 74 -20.18 -26.51 4.56
CA VAL A 74 -20.22 -25.08 4.22
C VAL A 74 -19.13 -24.31 4.99
N THR A 75 -18.94 -24.60 6.27
CA THR A 75 -17.89 -23.96 7.06
C THR A 75 -16.49 -24.29 6.54
N ASN A 76 -16.25 -25.55 6.11
CA ASN A 76 -14.97 -25.89 5.49
C ASN A 76 -14.76 -25.16 4.16
N ILE A 77 -15.77 -25.07 3.32
CA ILE A 77 -15.72 -24.34 2.06
C ILE A 77 -15.43 -22.84 2.31
N LEU A 78 -16.22 -22.20 3.17
CA LEU A 78 -16.03 -20.79 3.50
C LEU A 78 -14.67 -20.50 4.12
N GLY A 79 -14.23 -21.36 5.06
CA GLY A 79 -12.91 -21.24 5.66
C GLY A 79 -11.77 -21.36 4.63
N THR A 80 -11.92 -22.27 3.66
CA THR A 80 -10.95 -22.41 2.56
C THR A 80 -10.96 -21.20 1.64
N PHE A 81 -12.13 -20.64 1.31
CA PHE A 81 -12.21 -19.41 0.52
C PHE A 81 -11.55 -18.23 1.22
N ILE A 82 -11.79 -18.03 2.52
CA ILE A 82 -11.12 -16.98 3.30
C ILE A 82 -9.60 -17.14 3.22
N LEU A 83 -9.06 -18.36 3.39
CA LEU A 83 -7.63 -18.62 3.27
C LEU A 83 -7.13 -18.34 1.85
N TYR A 84 -7.83 -18.82 0.81
CA TYR A 84 -7.40 -18.67 -0.57
C TYR A 84 -7.40 -17.21 -1.03
N PHE A 85 -8.44 -16.44 -0.70
CA PHE A 85 -8.46 -15.01 -1.01
C PHE A 85 -7.31 -14.27 -0.33
N ASN A 86 -6.99 -14.59 0.93
CA ASN A 86 -5.82 -14.02 1.58
C ASN A 86 -4.50 -14.47 0.92
N VAL A 87 -4.40 -15.71 0.41
CA VAL A 87 -3.21 -16.18 -0.33
C VAL A 87 -2.98 -15.35 -1.59
N VAL A 88 -4.03 -15.17 -2.43
CA VAL A 88 -3.93 -14.39 -3.65
C VAL A 88 -3.63 -12.92 -3.34
N TYR A 89 -4.32 -12.35 -2.37
CA TYR A 89 -4.10 -10.96 -1.94
C TYR A 89 -2.67 -10.75 -1.39
N TYR A 90 -2.19 -11.69 -0.58
CA TYR A 90 -0.84 -11.63 -0.02
C TYR A 90 0.26 -11.69 -1.08
N ARG A 91 0.06 -12.49 -2.13
CA ARG A 91 1.03 -12.55 -3.25
C ARG A 91 1.19 -11.21 -3.95
N PHE A 92 0.14 -10.41 -4.04
CA PHE A 92 0.18 -9.10 -4.68
C PHE A 92 0.59 -7.97 -3.71
N PHE A 93 -0.13 -7.86 -2.60
CA PHE A 93 0.03 -6.74 -1.69
C PHE A 93 1.05 -7.00 -0.57
N ASN A 94 1.52 -8.24 -0.43
CA ASN A 94 2.31 -8.69 0.72
C ASN A 94 1.65 -8.36 2.08
N ASP A 95 0.33 -8.44 2.13
CA ASP A 95 -0.53 -8.01 3.23
C ASP A 95 -1.83 -8.82 3.28
N PHE A 96 -2.67 -8.58 4.28
CA PHE A 96 -3.91 -9.31 4.50
C PHE A 96 -5.14 -8.47 4.18
N ILE A 97 -6.17 -9.13 3.64
CA ILE A 97 -7.46 -8.50 3.35
C ILE A 97 -8.04 -7.90 4.61
N THR A 98 -8.55 -6.66 4.51
CA THR A 98 -9.34 -6.01 5.57
C THR A 98 -10.80 -5.89 5.16
N LEU A 99 -11.68 -5.70 6.13
CA LEU A 99 -13.10 -5.52 5.85
C LEU A 99 -13.39 -4.37 4.89
N PRO A 100 -12.74 -3.19 4.99
CA PRO A 100 -12.90 -2.13 3.99
C PRO A 100 -12.58 -2.55 2.56
N VAL A 101 -11.54 -3.37 2.34
CA VAL A 101 -11.14 -3.85 1.00
C VAL A 101 -12.23 -4.70 0.37
N LEU A 102 -12.99 -5.48 1.16
CA LEU A 102 -14.10 -6.31 0.63
C LEU A 102 -15.26 -5.48 0.05
N PHE A 103 -15.37 -4.22 0.39
CA PHE A 103 -16.39 -3.30 -0.15
C PHE A 103 -15.91 -2.54 -1.40
N GLN A 104 -14.65 -2.69 -1.79
CA GLN A 104 -14.07 -2.05 -2.99
C GLN A 104 -14.38 -2.88 -4.25
N THR A 105 -15.66 -3.17 -4.48
CA THR A 105 -16.11 -4.09 -5.55
C THR A 105 -15.90 -3.53 -6.95
N ASP A 106 -15.88 -2.22 -7.10
CA ASP A 106 -15.74 -1.56 -8.40
C ASP A 106 -14.35 -1.78 -9.04
N ASN A 107 -13.34 -2.05 -8.21
CA ASN A 107 -12.00 -2.39 -8.69
C ASN A 107 -11.88 -3.86 -9.15
N ALA A 108 -12.81 -4.72 -8.77
CA ALA A 108 -12.66 -6.17 -8.95
C ALA A 108 -12.70 -6.61 -10.42
N SER A 109 -13.43 -5.89 -11.29
CA SER A 109 -13.49 -6.18 -12.72
C SER A 109 -12.15 -5.99 -13.41
N ASP A 110 -11.43 -4.94 -13.01
CA ASP A 110 -10.20 -4.50 -13.68
C ASP A 110 -8.97 -5.27 -13.16
N LEU A 111 -9.09 -5.91 -11.99
CA LEU A 111 -8.06 -6.76 -11.39
C LEU A 111 -7.94 -8.16 -12.02
N GLY A 112 -8.79 -8.52 -12.99
CA GLY A 112 -8.91 -9.90 -13.49
C GLY A 112 -7.60 -10.52 -13.98
N GLU A 113 -6.85 -9.85 -14.82
CA GLU A 113 -5.55 -10.35 -15.34
C GLU A 113 -4.51 -10.49 -14.24
N SER A 114 -4.42 -9.51 -13.35
CA SER A 114 -3.51 -9.55 -12.20
C SER A 114 -3.85 -10.71 -11.25
N ILE A 115 -5.13 -10.96 -10.98
CA ILE A 115 -5.56 -12.10 -10.16
C ILE A 115 -5.17 -13.43 -10.81
N ILE A 116 -5.37 -13.59 -12.12
CA ILE A 116 -5.03 -14.83 -12.85
C ILE A 116 -3.51 -15.06 -12.79
N SER A 117 -2.69 -14.04 -12.98
CA SER A 117 -1.23 -14.15 -12.92
C SER A 117 -0.69 -14.53 -11.54
N LEU A 118 -1.46 -14.27 -10.48
CA LEU A 118 -1.12 -14.63 -9.11
C LEU A 118 -1.55 -16.05 -8.70
N MET A 119 -2.38 -16.72 -9.51
CA MET A 119 -2.81 -18.08 -9.23
C MET A 119 -1.67 -19.08 -9.49
N ASN A 120 -1.45 -19.98 -8.53
CA ASN A 120 -0.42 -21.02 -8.63
C ASN A 120 -1.10 -22.40 -8.79
N PRO A 121 -0.61 -23.27 -9.70
CA PRO A 121 -1.14 -24.63 -9.82
C PRO A 121 -1.15 -25.43 -8.51
N LEU A 122 -0.25 -25.14 -7.58
CA LEU A 122 -0.21 -25.76 -6.26
C LEU A 122 -1.40 -25.38 -5.37
N ASP A 123 -2.14 -24.32 -5.69
CA ASP A 123 -3.33 -23.89 -4.93
C ASP A 123 -4.44 -24.97 -4.96
N ILE A 124 -4.39 -25.90 -5.90
CA ILE A 124 -5.29 -27.06 -5.96
C ILE A 124 -5.23 -27.90 -4.67
N PHE A 125 -4.11 -27.91 -3.96
CA PHE A 125 -3.99 -28.63 -2.69
C PHE A 125 -4.88 -28.03 -1.58
N LEU A 126 -5.24 -26.75 -1.68
CA LEU A 126 -6.16 -26.12 -0.71
C LEU A 126 -7.59 -26.65 -0.83
N ILE A 127 -7.97 -27.17 -1.99
CA ILE A 127 -9.31 -27.74 -2.24
C ILE A 127 -9.31 -29.27 -2.32
N ALA A 128 -8.15 -29.93 -2.20
CA ALA A 128 -8.01 -31.38 -2.34
C ALA A 128 -8.88 -32.15 -1.33
N ASP A 129 -9.04 -31.63 -0.11
CA ASP A 129 -9.90 -32.22 0.92
C ASP A 129 -11.39 -32.17 0.55
N PHE A 130 -11.84 -31.26 -0.33
CA PHE A 130 -13.23 -31.23 -0.79
C PHE A 130 -13.62 -32.50 -1.52
N VAL A 131 -12.70 -33.08 -2.28
CA VAL A 131 -12.93 -34.36 -2.98
C VAL A 131 -13.20 -35.47 -1.95
N LEU A 132 -12.35 -35.57 -0.93
CA LEU A 132 -12.47 -36.56 0.13
C LEU A 132 -13.72 -36.32 0.99
N ILE A 133 -13.96 -35.08 1.41
CA ILE A 133 -15.12 -34.72 2.23
C ILE A 133 -16.41 -34.93 1.44
N SER A 134 -16.47 -34.58 0.17
CA SER A 134 -17.65 -34.81 -0.71
C SER A 134 -17.92 -36.31 -0.91
N TYR A 135 -16.87 -37.11 -1.10
CA TYR A 135 -16.99 -38.54 -1.17
C TYR A 135 -17.57 -39.15 0.12
N LEU A 136 -16.99 -38.76 1.25
CA LEU A 136 -17.41 -39.25 2.57
C LEU A 136 -18.80 -38.75 2.97
N PHE A 137 -19.21 -37.58 2.48
CA PHE A 137 -20.48 -36.93 2.80
C PHE A 137 -21.69 -37.85 2.56
N LYS A 138 -21.64 -38.74 1.55
CA LYS A 138 -22.70 -39.72 1.23
C LYS A 138 -22.83 -40.78 2.31
N TYR A 139 -21.73 -41.12 2.98
CA TYR A 139 -21.66 -42.27 3.90
C TYR A 139 -21.68 -41.86 5.38
N VAL A 140 -21.55 -40.57 5.69
CA VAL A 140 -21.51 -40.07 7.05
C VAL A 140 -22.86 -40.22 7.75
N LYS A 141 -22.85 -40.92 8.88
CA LYS A 141 -23.93 -40.93 9.88
C LYS A 141 -23.53 -40.07 11.04
N ILE A 142 -24.22 -38.96 11.25
CA ILE A 142 -23.90 -38.06 12.38
C ILE A 142 -24.41 -38.68 13.67
N VAL A 143 -23.49 -38.93 14.58
CA VAL A 143 -23.77 -39.22 15.98
C VAL A 143 -23.75 -37.90 16.74
N GLU A 144 -24.91 -37.42 17.17
CA GLU A 144 -25.02 -36.20 17.92
C GLU A 144 -24.47 -36.38 19.34
N ASN A 145 -23.54 -35.52 19.71
CA ASN A 145 -23.08 -35.40 21.09
C ASN A 145 -22.85 -33.92 21.43
N LYS A 146 -23.94 -33.21 21.71
CA LYS A 146 -23.89 -31.78 22.05
C LYS A 146 -22.95 -31.49 23.23
N ARG A 147 -22.92 -32.36 24.24
CA ARG A 147 -21.99 -32.21 25.39
C ARG A 147 -20.52 -32.22 24.95
N LYS A 148 -20.18 -33.01 23.91
CA LYS A 148 -18.82 -33.04 23.35
C LYS A 148 -18.50 -31.73 22.67
N HIS A 149 -19.42 -31.14 21.90
CA HIS A 149 -19.22 -29.86 21.20
C HIS A 149 -19.09 -28.69 22.17
N TYR A 150 -19.88 -28.65 23.26
CA TYR A 150 -19.70 -27.65 24.33
C TYR A 150 -18.33 -27.78 25.01
N LYS A 151 -17.84 -29.01 25.26
CA LYS A 151 -16.50 -29.22 25.81
C LYS A 151 -15.41 -28.74 24.84
N PHE A 152 -15.56 -28.98 23.55
CA PHE A 152 -14.63 -28.46 22.54
C PHE A 152 -14.68 -26.94 22.46
N ALA A 153 -15.86 -26.33 22.46
CA ALA A 153 -16.00 -24.87 22.49
C ALA A 153 -15.34 -24.25 23.74
N PHE A 154 -15.53 -24.87 24.91
CA PHE A 154 -14.88 -24.41 26.14
C PHE A 154 -13.35 -24.57 26.09
N ALA A 155 -12.88 -25.73 25.62
CA ALA A 155 -11.43 -25.96 25.45
C ALA A 155 -10.80 -24.99 24.45
N SER A 156 -11.48 -24.69 23.34
CA SER A 156 -10.99 -23.72 22.36
C SER A 156 -10.94 -22.29 22.91
N ALA A 157 -11.90 -21.90 23.74
CA ALA A 157 -11.86 -20.60 24.42
C ALA A 157 -10.63 -20.49 25.35
N ILE A 158 -10.30 -21.56 26.09
CA ILE A 158 -9.08 -21.61 26.92
C ILE A 158 -7.83 -21.51 26.03
N ILE A 159 -7.78 -22.25 24.91
CA ILE A 159 -6.65 -22.21 23.97
C ILE A 159 -6.46 -20.80 23.41
N LEU A 160 -7.55 -20.09 23.04
CA LEU A 160 -7.47 -18.73 22.53
C LEU A 160 -7.06 -17.72 23.60
N LEU A 161 -7.52 -17.87 24.84
CA LEU A 161 -7.06 -17.03 25.95
C LEU A 161 -5.57 -17.25 26.23
N LEU A 162 -5.12 -18.51 26.20
CA LEU A 162 -3.69 -18.84 26.32
C LEU A 162 -2.89 -18.25 25.17
N ASN A 163 -3.39 -18.36 23.92
CA ASN A 163 -2.76 -17.77 22.73
C ASN A 163 -2.59 -16.26 22.89
N ILE A 164 -3.65 -15.52 23.26
CA ILE A 164 -3.58 -14.06 23.48
C ILE A 164 -2.58 -13.72 24.59
N GLY A 165 -2.56 -14.50 25.67
CA GLY A 165 -1.59 -14.33 26.77
C GLY A 165 -0.15 -14.49 26.31
N LEU A 166 0.15 -15.59 25.61
CA LEU A 166 1.47 -15.86 25.06
C LEU A 166 1.88 -14.83 24.00
N ALA A 167 0.96 -14.46 23.12
CA ALA A 167 1.17 -13.45 22.10
C ALA A 167 1.49 -12.07 22.71
N ASN A 168 0.83 -11.70 23.83
CA ASN A 168 1.11 -10.43 24.50
C ASN A 168 2.44 -10.46 25.31
N ILE A 169 2.91 -11.65 25.73
CA ILE A 169 4.26 -11.83 26.32
C ILE A 169 5.32 -11.69 25.23
N GLU A 170 5.13 -12.36 24.10
CA GLU A 170 6.05 -12.30 22.95
C GLU A 170 6.05 -10.88 22.34
N ARG A 171 4.90 -10.25 22.30
CA ARG A 171 4.68 -8.93 21.70
C ARG A 171 3.81 -8.05 22.58
N PRO A 172 4.38 -7.25 23.48
CA PRO A 172 3.63 -6.26 24.26
C PRO A 172 2.88 -5.27 23.34
N GLN A 173 1.65 -4.95 23.73
CA GLN A 173 0.77 -4.02 22.99
C GLN A 173 0.37 -4.49 21.58
N LEU A 174 0.38 -5.80 21.29
CA LEU A 174 0.02 -6.36 19.99
C LEU A 174 -1.28 -5.78 19.40
N LEU A 175 -2.34 -5.68 20.22
CA LEU A 175 -3.66 -5.21 19.77
C LEU A 175 -3.76 -3.67 19.63
N THR A 176 -2.81 -2.91 20.11
CA THR A 176 -2.77 -1.44 19.93
C THR A 176 -2.02 -1.02 18.67
N ARG A 177 -1.17 -1.90 18.15
CA ARG A 177 -0.38 -1.69 16.92
C ARG A 177 -1.07 -2.32 15.71
N SER A 178 -2.30 -1.87 15.42
CA SER A 178 -3.15 -2.45 14.38
C SER A 178 -2.67 -2.18 12.94
N PHE A 179 -1.67 -1.35 12.75
CA PHE A 179 -1.06 -1.06 11.45
C PHE A 179 -0.15 -2.21 10.96
N ASP A 180 0.46 -2.98 11.85
CA ASP A 180 1.28 -4.14 11.50
C ASP A 180 0.43 -5.42 11.41
N ARG A 181 -0.15 -5.66 10.23
CA ARG A 181 -1.06 -6.78 10.00
C ARG A 181 -0.36 -8.13 9.90
N GLN A 182 0.87 -8.17 9.40
CA GLN A 182 1.65 -9.40 9.38
C GLN A 182 1.89 -9.90 10.81
N MET A 183 2.24 -8.99 11.70
CA MET A 183 2.40 -9.28 13.12
C MET A 183 1.09 -9.72 13.77
N LEU A 184 -0.03 -9.09 13.43
CA LEU A 184 -1.35 -9.51 13.92
C LEU A 184 -1.69 -10.93 13.47
N VAL A 185 -1.51 -11.27 12.19
CA VAL A 185 -1.79 -12.61 11.67
C VAL A 185 -0.83 -13.65 12.20
N LYS A 186 0.46 -13.32 12.37
CA LYS A 186 1.48 -14.19 13.00
C LYS A 186 1.05 -14.63 14.39
N ASN A 187 0.45 -13.75 15.16
CA ASN A 187 0.10 -13.99 16.57
C ASN A 187 -1.36 -14.41 16.79
N LEU A 188 -2.30 -13.95 15.99
CA LEU A 188 -3.73 -14.23 16.15
C LEU A 188 -4.25 -15.31 15.18
N GLY A 189 -3.53 -15.59 14.10
CA GLY A 189 -4.01 -16.40 12.97
C GLY A 189 -5.02 -15.65 12.12
N VAL A 190 -5.20 -16.09 10.86
CA VAL A 190 -6.04 -15.40 9.85
C VAL A 190 -7.48 -15.21 10.32
N PHE A 191 -8.12 -16.22 10.91
CA PHE A 191 -9.53 -16.14 11.28
C PHE A 191 -9.79 -15.16 12.43
N ASN A 192 -8.94 -15.15 13.46
CA ASN A 192 -9.10 -14.19 14.56
C ASN A 192 -8.70 -12.78 14.12
N TYR A 193 -7.74 -12.67 13.20
CA TYR A 193 -7.40 -11.39 12.58
C TYR A 193 -8.63 -10.75 11.92
N HIS A 194 -9.39 -11.48 11.09
CA HIS A 194 -10.60 -10.94 10.48
C HIS A 194 -11.70 -10.57 11.48
N LEU A 195 -11.85 -11.32 12.58
CA LEU A 195 -12.76 -10.94 13.66
C LEU A 195 -12.32 -9.63 14.35
N TYR A 196 -11.03 -9.50 14.60
CA TYR A 196 -10.44 -8.30 15.16
C TYR A 196 -10.53 -7.11 14.20
N ASP A 197 -10.32 -7.33 12.91
CA ASP A 197 -10.49 -6.33 11.86
C ASP A 197 -11.93 -5.80 11.80
N GLY A 198 -12.93 -6.67 11.90
CA GLY A 198 -14.34 -6.26 12.03
C GLY A 198 -14.61 -5.40 13.28
N PHE A 199 -13.99 -5.73 14.42
CA PHE A 199 -14.08 -4.91 15.62
C PHE A 199 -13.44 -3.52 15.43
N LEU A 200 -12.28 -3.46 14.78
CA LEU A 200 -11.62 -2.19 14.45
C LEU A 200 -12.49 -1.33 13.53
N GLN A 201 -13.18 -1.93 12.55
CA GLN A 201 -14.09 -1.19 11.67
C GLN A 201 -15.26 -0.57 12.45
N ALA A 202 -15.86 -1.34 13.36
CA ALA A 202 -16.92 -0.81 14.21
C ALA A 202 -16.43 0.35 15.09
N LYS A 203 -15.22 0.24 15.67
CA LYS A 203 -14.58 1.28 16.45
C LYS A 203 -14.32 2.55 15.62
N THR A 204 -13.85 2.40 14.38
CA THR A 204 -13.60 3.52 13.45
C THR A 204 -14.88 4.31 13.18
N ASN A 205 -15.98 3.62 12.88
CA ASN A 205 -17.28 4.27 12.66
C ASN A 205 -17.78 5.05 13.90
N MET A 206 -17.47 4.55 15.10
CA MET A 206 -17.79 5.28 16.34
C MET A 206 -16.91 6.53 16.52
N ASN A 207 -15.65 6.49 16.15
CA ASN A 207 -14.72 7.61 16.31
C ASN A 207 -15.24 8.86 15.56
N ARG A 208 -15.67 8.70 14.29
CA ARG A 208 -16.23 9.83 13.52
C ARG A 208 -17.44 10.47 14.20
N ALA A 209 -18.31 9.66 14.79
CA ALA A 209 -19.53 10.13 15.46
C ALA A 209 -19.24 10.84 16.80
N LEU A 210 -18.11 10.55 17.44
CA LEU A 210 -17.72 11.09 18.75
C LEU A 210 -16.65 12.17 18.68
N ALA A 211 -16.04 12.37 17.49
CA ALA A 211 -14.99 13.36 17.28
C ALA A 211 -15.48 14.79 17.56
N ASP A 212 -14.65 15.59 18.19
CA ASP A 212 -14.92 16.98 18.54
C ASP A 212 -13.70 17.92 18.34
N ASN A 213 -13.91 19.21 18.60
CA ASN A 213 -12.86 20.23 18.45
C ASN A 213 -11.64 20.01 19.37
N SER A 214 -11.75 19.23 20.44
CA SER A 214 -10.60 18.97 21.34
C SER A 214 -9.58 18.05 20.67
N GLU A 215 -10.04 17.06 19.89
CA GLU A 215 -9.18 16.17 19.10
C GLU A 215 -8.46 16.95 17.99
N LEU A 216 -9.16 17.89 17.32
CA LEU A 216 -8.53 18.79 16.37
C LEU A 216 -7.42 19.62 17.01
N ALA A 217 -7.67 20.18 18.20
CA ALA A 217 -6.65 20.98 18.92
C ALA A 217 -5.41 20.14 19.30
N GLU A 218 -5.60 18.87 19.68
CA GLU A 218 -4.46 17.96 19.91
C GLU A 218 -3.63 17.75 18.66
N VAL A 219 -4.28 17.51 17.52
CA VAL A 219 -3.58 17.32 16.24
C VAL A 219 -2.83 18.57 15.82
N LEU A 220 -3.46 19.76 15.89
CA LEU A 220 -2.82 21.04 15.56
C LEU A 220 -1.58 21.30 16.45
N ASN A 221 -1.69 21.06 17.75
CA ASN A 221 -0.54 21.19 18.66
C ASN A 221 0.58 20.22 18.30
N TYR A 222 0.24 18.99 17.92
CA TYR A 222 1.23 18.01 17.53
C TYR A 222 1.94 18.41 16.23
N THR A 223 1.17 18.75 15.16
CA THR A 223 1.75 19.13 13.87
C THR A 223 2.61 20.39 13.99
N GLU A 224 2.23 21.37 14.82
CA GLU A 224 3.08 22.53 15.07
C GLU A 224 4.39 22.15 15.81
N SER A 225 4.34 21.14 16.71
CA SER A 225 5.52 20.66 17.45
C SER A 225 6.56 19.95 16.58
N ILE A 226 6.12 19.32 15.47
CA ILE A 226 7.00 18.61 14.52
C ILE A 226 7.35 19.44 13.28
N LYS A 227 6.82 20.64 13.18
CA LYS A 227 7.00 21.53 12.04
C LYS A 227 8.47 21.94 11.89
N ARG A 228 8.97 21.85 10.68
CA ARG A 228 10.32 22.22 10.33
C ARG A 228 10.36 23.51 9.51
N PRO A 229 11.45 24.27 9.58
CA PRO A 229 11.60 25.47 8.77
C PRO A 229 11.65 25.10 7.28
N VAL A 230 10.99 25.88 6.45
CA VAL A 230 11.09 25.78 4.99
C VAL A 230 12.44 26.31 4.51
N ASN A 231 12.86 25.88 3.33
CA ASN A 231 14.04 26.48 2.69
C ASN A 231 13.64 27.81 2.02
N GLU A 232 14.09 28.92 2.59
CA GLU A 232 13.80 30.27 2.08
C GLU A 232 14.34 30.52 0.67
N GLU A 233 15.43 29.85 0.26
CA GLU A 233 16.00 29.97 -1.09
C GLU A 233 15.05 29.41 -2.16
N MET A 234 14.19 28.45 -1.77
CA MET A 234 13.21 27.82 -2.65
C MET A 234 11.84 28.51 -2.58
N THR A 235 11.64 29.48 -1.69
CA THR A 235 10.34 30.14 -1.52
C THR A 235 9.99 30.96 -2.76
N GLY A 236 8.93 30.56 -3.45
CA GLY A 236 8.40 31.29 -4.60
C GLY A 236 9.17 31.12 -5.91
N VAL A 237 10.18 30.22 -6.00
CA VAL A 237 10.95 29.98 -7.25
C VAL A 237 10.09 29.52 -8.42
N ALA A 238 8.95 28.91 -8.15
CA ALA A 238 7.97 28.46 -9.16
C ALA A 238 6.67 29.27 -9.15
N LYS A 239 6.65 30.46 -8.52
CA LYS A 239 5.45 31.29 -8.44
C LYS A 239 4.89 31.63 -9.82
N GLY A 240 3.61 31.30 -10.05
CA GLY A 240 2.92 31.57 -11.32
C GLY A 240 3.27 30.61 -12.46
N LYS A 241 4.17 29.64 -12.26
CA LYS A 241 4.43 28.57 -13.24
C LYS A 241 3.34 27.51 -13.20
N ASN A 242 3.16 26.80 -14.32
CA ASN A 242 2.39 25.57 -14.33
C ASN A 242 3.07 24.50 -13.48
N VAL A 243 2.30 23.65 -12.84
CA VAL A 243 2.81 22.54 -12.02
C VAL A 243 2.38 21.22 -12.63
N PHE A 244 3.35 20.42 -13.05
CA PHE A 244 3.14 19.04 -13.44
C PHE A 244 3.55 18.12 -12.28
N VAL A 245 2.65 17.26 -11.83
CA VAL A 245 2.98 16.14 -10.95
C VAL A 245 2.84 14.86 -11.76
N ILE A 246 3.94 14.14 -11.95
CA ILE A 246 3.99 12.92 -12.75
C ILE A 246 4.27 11.75 -11.79
N SER A 247 3.26 10.91 -11.61
CA SER A 247 3.30 9.71 -10.79
C SER A 247 3.67 8.53 -11.67
N LEU A 248 4.89 8.03 -11.50
CA LEU A 248 5.42 6.87 -12.22
C LEU A 248 4.97 5.59 -11.54
N GLU A 249 4.11 4.83 -12.20
CA GLU A 249 3.51 3.60 -11.67
C GLU A 249 4.59 2.60 -11.26
N SER A 250 4.54 2.14 -10.02
CA SER A 250 5.38 1.04 -9.51
C SER A 250 6.91 1.22 -9.68
N THR A 251 7.41 2.45 -9.89
CA THR A 251 8.82 2.69 -10.22
C THR A 251 9.66 2.93 -8.97
N GLN A 252 10.57 1.99 -8.69
CA GLN A 252 11.50 2.03 -7.56
C GLN A 252 12.83 2.69 -7.92
N ASN A 253 13.46 3.34 -6.94
CA ASN A 253 14.67 4.12 -7.16
C ASN A 253 15.90 3.29 -7.58
N PHE A 254 15.91 1.98 -7.34
CA PHE A 254 17.06 1.13 -7.70
C PHE A 254 17.29 1.04 -9.22
N VAL A 255 16.32 1.41 -10.07
CA VAL A 255 16.47 1.42 -11.53
C VAL A 255 17.28 2.61 -12.04
N ILE A 256 17.39 3.70 -11.24
CA ILE A 256 18.10 4.91 -11.61
C ILE A 256 19.61 4.64 -11.66
N ASN A 257 20.25 5.05 -12.76
CA ASN A 257 21.67 4.79 -13.06
C ASN A 257 22.05 3.30 -13.14
N ASN A 258 21.10 2.39 -13.23
CA ASN A 258 21.33 0.96 -13.30
C ASN A 258 21.13 0.38 -14.71
N LYS A 259 21.57 -0.85 -14.86
CA LYS A 259 21.54 -1.60 -16.13
C LYS A 259 21.03 -3.01 -15.89
N VAL A 260 20.40 -3.57 -16.90
CA VAL A 260 20.09 -5.00 -17.01
C VAL A 260 20.77 -5.54 -18.27
N ASP A 261 21.57 -6.60 -18.16
CA ASP A 261 22.35 -7.20 -19.24
C ASP A 261 23.12 -6.17 -20.08
N GLY A 262 23.73 -5.18 -19.42
CA GLY A 262 24.49 -4.09 -20.04
C GLY A 262 23.65 -2.96 -20.66
N LYS A 263 22.32 -3.09 -20.73
CA LYS A 263 21.40 -2.07 -21.21
C LYS A 263 20.97 -1.14 -20.07
N VAL A 264 21.01 0.17 -20.29
CA VAL A 264 20.55 1.17 -19.31
C VAL A 264 19.04 1.07 -19.18
N ILE A 265 18.53 1.04 -17.94
CA ILE A 265 17.07 0.89 -17.67
C ILE A 265 16.35 2.23 -17.91
N THR A 266 16.86 3.32 -17.38
CA THR A 266 16.21 4.66 -17.37
C THR A 266 17.12 5.73 -17.99
N PRO A 267 17.41 5.70 -19.31
CA PRO A 267 18.33 6.65 -19.91
C PRO A 267 17.86 8.10 -19.83
N PHE A 268 16.56 8.37 -19.98
CA PHE A 268 16.03 9.73 -19.92
C PHE A 268 16.08 10.27 -18.48
N LEU A 269 15.58 9.55 -17.48
CA LEU A 269 15.66 9.97 -16.09
C LEU A 269 17.12 10.14 -15.65
N ASN A 270 18.02 9.25 -16.07
CA ASN A 270 19.45 9.37 -15.79
C ASN A 270 20.10 10.63 -16.41
N GLN A 271 19.60 11.08 -17.56
CA GLN A 271 20.03 12.33 -18.18
C GLN A 271 19.44 13.52 -17.43
N LEU A 272 18.14 13.48 -17.10
CA LEU A 272 17.40 14.56 -16.45
C LEU A 272 17.99 14.92 -15.09
N ILE A 273 18.30 13.92 -14.25
CA ILE A 273 18.86 14.14 -12.91
C ILE A 273 20.27 14.74 -12.89
N ARG A 274 20.91 14.89 -14.04
CA ARG A 274 22.25 15.51 -14.20
C ARG A 274 22.19 16.93 -14.74
N GLN A 275 21.00 17.43 -15.08
CA GLN A 275 20.83 18.78 -15.59
C GLN A 275 20.96 19.80 -14.44
N GLU A 276 21.46 20.99 -14.74
CA GLU A 276 21.68 22.08 -13.76
C GLU A 276 20.38 22.66 -13.23
N ASP A 277 19.25 22.40 -13.86
CA ASP A 277 17.90 22.83 -13.48
C ASP A 277 17.08 21.71 -12.81
N THR A 278 17.76 20.66 -12.31
CA THR A 278 17.10 19.47 -11.75
C THR A 278 17.64 19.15 -10.35
N TYR A 279 16.72 18.98 -9.42
CA TYR A 279 16.98 18.46 -8.08
C TYR A 279 16.54 17.01 -8.01
N TYR A 280 17.43 16.10 -7.63
CA TYR A 280 17.16 14.67 -7.47
C TYR A 280 17.30 14.25 -6.00
N PHE A 281 16.20 13.74 -5.44
CA PHE A 281 16.15 13.25 -4.05
C PHE A 281 16.36 11.73 -4.06
N ASN A 282 17.59 11.28 -3.82
CA ASN A 282 17.96 9.86 -3.96
C ASN A 282 17.64 9.02 -2.70
N ASN A 283 17.09 9.62 -1.66
CA ASN A 283 16.74 8.98 -0.40
C ASN A 283 15.28 9.27 -0.02
N PHE A 284 14.41 9.21 -1.02
CA PHE A 284 12.97 9.46 -0.92
C PHE A 284 12.21 8.13 -0.91
N TYR A 285 11.30 7.98 0.06
CA TYR A 285 10.57 6.75 0.31
C TYR A 285 9.10 6.90 -0.01
N HIS A 286 8.50 5.85 -0.61
CA HIS A 286 7.06 5.73 -0.60
C HIS A 286 6.58 5.36 0.81
N GLN A 287 5.34 5.77 1.16
CA GLN A 287 4.77 5.55 2.49
C GLN A 287 3.37 4.93 2.39
N THR A 288 3.10 4.28 1.26
CA THR A 288 1.80 3.71 0.93
C THR A 288 1.52 2.44 1.74
N GLY A 289 0.24 2.18 1.98
CA GLY A 289 -0.28 0.94 2.55
C GLY A 289 -1.09 0.13 1.53
N GLN A 290 -2.30 -0.27 1.92
CA GLN A 290 -3.20 -1.08 1.08
C GLN A 290 -3.75 -0.32 -0.13
N GLY A 291 -3.83 1.01 -0.07
CA GLY A 291 -4.33 1.85 -1.15
C GLY A 291 -3.35 2.07 -2.30
N LYS A 292 -2.08 1.63 -2.17
CA LYS A 292 -1.06 1.72 -3.24
C LYS A 292 -1.04 3.10 -3.91
N THR A 293 -1.31 3.19 -5.22
CA THR A 293 -1.35 4.45 -5.96
C THR A 293 -2.29 5.47 -5.30
N SER A 294 -3.48 5.05 -4.85
CA SER A 294 -4.41 5.97 -4.18
C SER A 294 -3.90 6.47 -2.82
N ASP A 295 -3.09 5.69 -2.10
CA ASP A 295 -2.41 6.16 -0.88
C ASP A 295 -1.29 7.14 -1.21
N SER A 296 -0.53 6.92 -2.29
CA SER A 296 0.48 7.86 -2.79
C SER A 296 -0.16 9.22 -3.11
N GLU A 297 -1.26 9.20 -3.87
CA GLU A 297 -2.04 10.39 -4.18
C GLU A 297 -2.53 11.09 -2.90
N PHE A 298 -3.05 10.34 -1.95
CA PHE A 298 -3.53 10.87 -0.68
C PHE A 298 -2.42 11.54 0.15
N LEU A 299 -1.26 10.89 0.24
CA LEU A 299 -0.07 11.38 0.95
C LEU A 299 0.40 12.73 0.40
N PHE A 300 0.69 12.78 -0.89
CA PHE A 300 1.31 13.97 -1.46
C PHE A 300 0.33 15.14 -1.68
N GLU A 301 -0.96 14.90 -1.78
CA GLU A 301 -1.96 15.96 -1.92
C GLU A 301 -2.43 16.53 -0.58
N ASN A 302 -2.44 15.72 0.48
CA ASN A 302 -2.97 16.14 1.78
C ASN A 302 -1.90 16.33 2.85
N SER A 303 -0.68 15.80 2.65
CA SER A 303 0.33 15.67 3.71
C SER A 303 -0.19 14.91 4.95
N LEU A 304 -1.01 13.88 4.67
CA LEU A 304 -1.59 12.93 5.63
C LEU A 304 -1.19 11.51 5.24
N TYR A 305 -0.99 10.63 6.22
CA TYR A 305 -0.70 9.21 5.94
C TYR A 305 -1.94 8.49 5.40
N GLY A 306 -1.72 7.55 4.46
CA GLY A 306 -2.74 6.58 4.08
C GLY A 306 -3.22 5.78 5.29
N LEU A 307 -4.42 5.21 5.19
CA LEU A 307 -5.03 4.50 6.33
C LEU A 307 -4.33 3.16 6.62
N PRO A 308 -4.32 2.71 7.88
CA PRO A 308 -3.79 1.39 8.24
C PRO A 308 -4.62 0.25 7.64
N ARG A 309 -5.85 0.53 7.16
CA ARG A 309 -6.81 -0.47 6.67
C ARG A 309 -7.64 0.11 5.53
N GLY A 310 -7.60 -0.57 4.38
CA GLY A 310 -8.23 -0.07 3.16
C GLY A 310 -7.55 1.19 2.62
N ALA A 311 -8.23 1.91 1.76
CA ALA A 311 -7.78 3.17 1.18
C ALA A 311 -8.70 4.33 1.58
N ALA A 312 -8.14 5.48 1.91
CA ALA A 312 -8.91 6.69 2.24
C ALA A 312 -9.85 7.11 1.09
N PHE A 313 -9.40 6.94 -0.15
CA PHE A 313 -10.17 7.19 -1.36
C PHE A 313 -11.50 6.42 -1.41
N PHE A 314 -11.56 5.23 -0.82
CA PHE A 314 -12.77 4.42 -0.77
C PHE A 314 -13.61 4.67 0.46
N THR A 315 -12.95 4.64 1.62
CA THR A 315 -13.64 4.58 2.90
C THR A 315 -13.99 5.96 3.47
N HIS A 316 -13.27 7.00 3.07
CA HIS A 316 -13.38 8.36 3.61
C HIS A 316 -13.38 9.44 2.52
N ALA A 317 -13.79 9.10 1.29
CA ALA A 317 -13.85 10.05 0.19
C ALA A 317 -14.83 11.23 0.41
N GLN A 318 -15.73 11.12 1.37
CA GLN A 318 -16.71 12.17 1.72
C GLN A 318 -16.25 13.06 2.89
N ASN A 319 -15.05 12.85 3.41
CA ASN A 319 -14.50 13.72 4.44
C ASN A 319 -14.06 15.05 3.85
N GLU A 320 -13.99 16.07 4.68
CA GLU A 320 -13.39 17.36 4.29
C GLU A 320 -11.85 17.24 4.25
N TYR A 321 -11.25 17.72 3.17
CA TYR A 321 -9.81 17.73 2.96
C TYR A 321 -9.33 19.10 2.50
N ASN A 322 -8.21 19.54 3.07
CA ASN A 322 -7.50 20.73 2.61
C ASN A 322 -6.41 20.32 1.60
N GLY A 323 -6.85 19.67 0.50
CA GLY A 323 -5.97 19.10 -0.50
C GLY A 323 -5.22 20.15 -1.32
N LEU A 324 -4.06 19.78 -1.87
CA LEU A 324 -3.27 20.65 -2.73
C LEU A 324 -4.09 21.23 -3.91
N PRO A 325 -4.96 20.45 -4.62
CA PRO A 325 -5.79 21.00 -5.69
C PRO A 325 -6.72 22.13 -5.23
N SER A 326 -7.41 21.97 -4.08
CA SER A 326 -8.29 23.04 -3.57
C SER A 326 -7.52 24.29 -3.20
N LEU A 327 -6.37 24.16 -2.53
CA LEU A 327 -5.52 25.30 -2.17
C LEU A 327 -5.00 26.05 -3.40
N LEU A 328 -4.62 25.33 -4.45
CA LEU A 328 -4.13 25.93 -5.69
C LEU A 328 -5.26 26.58 -6.49
N LYS A 329 -6.45 25.99 -6.51
CA LYS A 329 -7.64 26.59 -7.12
C LYS A 329 -7.99 27.93 -6.49
N GLU A 330 -7.92 28.06 -5.17
CA GLU A 330 -8.11 29.33 -4.45
C GLU A 330 -7.07 30.40 -4.85
N LYS A 331 -5.91 29.98 -5.34
CA LYS A 331 -4.84 30.86 -5.85
C LYS A 331 -4.91 31.07 -7.37
N GLY A 332 -6.00 30.64 -8.02
CA GLY A 332 -6.27 30.88 -9.43
C GLY A 332 -5.66 29.86 -10.40
N TYR A 333 -5.21 28.70 -9.91
CA TYR A 333 -4.77 27.61 -10.76
C TYR A 333 -5.96 26.80 -11.28
N THR A 334 -5.94 26.43 -12.56
CA THR A 334 -6.82 25.40 -13.10
C THR A 334 -6.30 24.03 -12.66
N THR A 335 -7.13 23.22 -12.05
CA THR A 335 -6.71 21.92 -11.49
C THR A 335 -7.22 20.75 -12.30
N SER A 336 -6.32 19.89 -12.73
CA SER A 336 -6.64 18.77 -13.63
C SER A 336 -5.91 17.50 -13.23
N VAL A 337 -6.54 16.35 -13.48
CA VAL A 337 -5.90 15.04 -13.36
C VAL A 337 -6.09 14.24 -14.65
N PHE A 338 -5.04 13.57 -15.08
CA PHE A 338 -4.96 12.73 -16.27
C PHE A 338 -4.64 11.30 -15.85
N HIS A 339 -5.53 10.37 -16.21
CA HIS A 339 -5.33 8.95 -15.91
C HIS A 339 -6.22 8.10 -16.84
N ALA A 340 -5.61 7.47 -17.82
CA ALA A 340 -6.32 6.75 -18.88
C ALA A 340 -6.83 5.36 -18.45
N ASN A 341 -7.52 5.33 -17.31
CA ASN A 341 -8.22 4.18 -16.75
C ASN A 341 -9.66 4.56 -16.38
N ASN A 342 -10.46 3.57 -15.99
CA ASN A 342 -11.82 3.75 -15.54
C ASN A 342 -11.88 4.78 -14.39
N LYS A 343 -12.76 5.79 -14.54
CA LYS A 343 -12.87 6.90 -13.60
C LYS A 343 -13.26 6.49 -12.17
N SER A 344 -14.00 5.38 -12.03
CA SER A 344 -14.44 4.88 -10.72
C SER A 344 -13.39 4.01 -10.03
N PHE A 345 -12.33 3.60 -10.74
CA PHE A 345 -11.26 2.81 -10.14
C PHE A 345 -10.62 3.60 -8.99
N TRP A 346 -10.44 2.98 -7.83
CA TRP A 346 -10.09 3.64 -6.57
C TRP A 346 -11.10 4.71 -6.12
N ASN A 347 -12.35 4.72 -6.62
CA ASN A 347 -13.36 5.75 -6.30
C ASN A 347 -12.88 7.20 -6.59
N ARG A 348 -12.04 7.33 -7.62
CA ARG A 348 -11.37 8.58 -7.98
C ARG A 348 -12.33 9.69 -8.37
N ASP A 349 -13.41 9.36 -9.07
CA ASP A 349 -14.43 10.31 -9.50
C ASP A 349 -15.12 11.04 -8.32
N VAL A 350 -15.24 10.37 -7.17
CA VAL A 350 -15.74 10.97 -5.93
C VAL A 350 -14.63 11.74 -5.23
N MET A 351 -13.48 11.11 -5.03
CA MET A 351 -12.38 11.70 -4.25
C MET A 351 -11.77 12.93 -4.91
N TYR A 352 -11.54 12.91 -6.23
CA TYR A 352 -10.97 14.06 -6.94
C TYR A 352 -11.88 15.28 -6.91
N LYS A 353 -13.19 15.07 -7.02
CA LYS A 353 -14.16 16.14 -6.86
C LYS A 353 -14.07 16.77 -5.47
N ASN A 354 -13.91 15.94 -4.45
CA ASN A 354 -13.81 16.41 -3.07
C ASN A 354 -12.47 17.09 -2.76
N LEU A 355 -11.38 16.65 -3.41
CA LEU A 355 -10.06 17.29 -3.34
C LEU A 355 -9.97 18.61 -4.11
N GLY A 356 -11.00 18.99 -4.87
CA GLY A 356 -11.07 20.27 -5.58
C GLY A 356 -10.57 20.26 -7.02
N TYR A 357 -10.36 19.09 -7.64
CA TYR A 357 -10.08 19.02 -9.08
C TYR A 357 -11.25 19.50 -9.92
N GLU A 358 -10.97 20.34 -10.91
CA GLU A 358 -11.96 20.84 -11.85
C GLU A 358 -12.16 19.90 -13.04
N ASN A 359 -11.07 19.26 -13.48
CA ASN A 359 -11.09 18.37 -14.64
C ASN A 359 -10.49 17.00 -14.28
N TYR A 360 -11.18 15.94 -14.70
CA TYR A 360 -10.65 14.57 -14.63
C TYR A 360 -10.75 13.91 -16.01
N TYR A 361 -9.60 13.83 -16.69
CA TYR A 361 -9.44 13.17 -17.99
C TYR A 361 -9.19 11.68 -17.76
N SER A 362 -10.29 10.91 -17.65
CA SER A 362 -10.28 9.44 -17.48
C SER A 362 -10.31 8.74 -18.85
N GLU A 363 -10.30 7.41 -18.87
CA GLU A 363 -10.30 6.58 -20.08
C GLU A 363 -11.28 7.06 -21.16
N SER A 364 -12.47 7.53 -20.79
CA SER A 364 -13.50 8.01 -21.72
C SER A 364 -13.10 9.24 -22.57
N TYR A 365 -12.00 9.90 -22.26
CA TYR A 365 -11.45 11.01 -23.03
C TYR A 365 -10.41 10.55 -24.07
N TYR A 366 -10.05 9.30 -24.10
CA TYR A 366 -8.98 8.73 -24.93
C TYR A 366 -9.51 7.73 -25.94
N GLU A 367 -8.83 7.61 -27.06
CA GLU A 367 -9.04 6.51 -28.00
C GLU A 367 -8.24 5.28 -27.56
N VAL A 368 -8.97 4.30 -27.00
CA VAL A 368 -8.39 3.05 -26.49
C VAL A 368 -8.73 1.91 -27.44
N ASN A 369 -7.71 1.17 -27.90
CA ASN A 369 -7.85 0.01 -28.75
C ASN A 369 -6.77 -1.04 -28.42
N ASN A 370 -6.81 -2.22 -29.04
CA ASN A 370 -5.91 -3.32 -28.74
C ASN A 370 -4.43 -3.04 -29.02
N GLU A 371 -4.11 -2.07 -29.87
CA GLU A 371 -2.72 -1.76 -30.24
C GLU A 371 -2.08 -0.80 -29.23
N ASN A 372 -2.88 0.11 -28.66
CA ASN A 372 -2.40 1.17 -27.78
C ASN A 372 -2.76 0.98 -26.30
N SER A 373 -3.38 -0.15 -25.93
CA SER A 373 -3.74 -0.47 -24.55
C SER A 373 -3.02 -1.70 -24.02
N ILE A 374 -2.91 -1.77 -22.71
CA ILE A 374 -2.35 -2.90 -21.98
C ILE A 374 -3.13 -3.11 -20.68
N GLY A 375 -3.62 -4.34 -20.44
CA GLY A 375 -4.32 -4.79 -19.24
C GLY A 375 -5.21 -3.77 -18.51
N TRP A 376 -4.61 -2.72 -18.02
CA TRP A 376 -5.21 -1.70 -17.15
C TRP A 376 -5.73 -0.45 -17.86
N GLY A 377 -5.40 -0.25 -19.12
CA GLY A 377 -5.79 0.92 -19.88
C GLY A 377 -4.78 1.32 -20.97
N LEU A 378 -4.67 2.59 -21.26
CA LEU A 378 -3.84 3.09 -22.34
C LEU A 378 -2.34 2.99 -22.01
N LYS A 379 -1.50 2.57 -22.97
CA LYS A 379 -0.03 2.59 -22.85
C LYS A 379 0.46 4.04 -22.67
N ASP A 380 1.50 4.25 -21.88
CA ASP A 380 1.95 5.59 -21.47
C ASP A 380 2.34 6.50 -22.64
N GLN A 381 2.92 5.99 -23.72
CA GLN A 381 3.22 6.80 -24.92
C GLN A 381 1.94 7.38 -25.52
N SER A 382 0.94 6.54 -25.75
CA SER A 382 -0.36 6.97 -26.29
C SER A 382 -1.11 7.87 -25.31
N PHE A 383 -1.00 7.60 -24.01
CA PHE A 383 -1.58 8.40 -22.96
C PHE A 383 -1.05 9.84 -22.97
N TYR A 384 0.26 10.01 -22.98
CA TYR A 384 0.88 11.34 -23.04
C TYR A 384 0.54 12.08 -24.34
N GLU A 385 0.66 11.41 -25.49
CA GLU A 385 0.37 12.06 -26.79
C GLU A 385 -1.08 12.53 -26.87
N GLN A 386 -2.05 11.70 -26.47
CA GLN A 386 -3.46 12.04 -26.49
C GLN A 386 -3.85 13.05 -25.41
N SER A 387 -3.03 13.28 -24.40
CA SER A 387 -3.25 14.29 -23.35
C SER A 387 -2.88 15.71 -23.80
N ILE A 388 -2.01 15.87 -24.78
CA ILE A 388 -1.52 17.19 -25.24
C ILE A 388 -2.67 18.14 -25.65
N PRO A 389 -3.67 17.74 -26.46
CA PRO A 389 -4.78 18.63 -26.81
C PRO A 389 -5.51 19.20 -25.59
N TYR A 390 -5.77 18.37 -24.58
CA TYR A 390 -6.46 18.80 -23.35
C TYR A 390 -5.61 19.75 -22.51
N LEU A 391 -4.29 19.51 -22.43
CA LEU A 391 -3.37 20.44 -21.74
C LEU A 391 -3.37 21.84 -22.37
N LYS A 392 -3.46 21.92 -23.69
CA LYS A 392 -3.49 23.20 -24.44
C LYS A 392 -4.75 24.01 -24.19
N GLU A 393 -5.85 23.37 -23.81
CA GLU A 393 -7.12 24.01 -23.48
C GLU A 393 -7.16 24.55 -22.05
N LEU A 394 -6.24 24.14 -21.17
CA LEU A 394 -6.21 24.60 -19.77
C LEU A 394 -5.78 26.06 -19.66
N SER A 395 -6.50 26.83 -18.85
CA SER A 395 -6.06 28.16 -18.46
C SER A 395 -4.83 28.11 -17.57
N GLN A 396 -3.80 28.89 -17.90
CA GLN A 396 -2.58 29.00 -17.10
C GLN A 396 -2.71 30.08 -16.02
N PRO A 397 -2.08 29.93 -14.83
CA PRO A 397 -1.32 28.74 -14.45
C PRO A 397 -2.24 27.56 -14.14
N PHE A 398 -1.76 26.33 -14.37
CA PHE A 398 -2.48 25.12 -14.03
C PHE A 398 -1.65 24.18 -13.12
N TYR A 399 -2.36 23.35 -12.40
CA TYR A 399 -1.84 22.18 -11.69
C TYR A 399 -2.39 20.93 -12.37
N SER A 400 -1.52 20.12 -12.95
CA SER A 400 -1.90 18.90 -13.67
C SER A 400 -1.16 17.70 -13.15
N LYS A 401 -1.92 16.70 -12.68
CA LYS A 401 -1.41 15.41 -12.22
C LYS A 401 -1.56 14.37 -13.33
N PHE A 402 -0.48 13.62 -13.59
CA PHE A 402 -0.44 12.51 -14.52
C PHE A 402 -0.12 11.22 -13.76
N ILE A 403 -0.89 10.16 -14.01
CA ILE A 403 -0.68 8.84 -13.42
C ILE A 403 -0.50 7.85 -14.55
N THR A 404 0.70 7.26 -14.67
CA THR A 404 1.04 6.26 -15.67
C THR A 404 0.42 4.89 -15.38
N LEU A 405 0.49 3.97 -16.32
CA LEU A 405 -0.14 2.64 -16.22
C LEU A 405 0.73 1.48 -16.71
N THR A 406 1.62 1.72 -17.68
CA THR A 406 2.29 0.61 -18.39
C THR A 406 3.16 -0.23 -17.47
N ASN A 407 3.80 0.38 -16.48
CA ASN A 407 4.63 -0.34 -15.50
C ASN A 407 3.82 -0.94 -14.34
N HIS A 408 2.57 -1.32 -14.58
CA HIS A 408 1.73 -1.99 -13.58
C HIS A 408 1.92 -3.52 -13.61
N PHE A 409 1.88 -4.14 -12.42
CA PHE A 409 1.91 -5.60 -12.30
C PHE A 409 0.80 -6.25 -13.18
N PRO A 410 1.06 -7.32 -13.91
CA PRO A 410 2.22 -8.23 -13.88
C PRO A 410 3.41 -7.83 -14.78
N PHE A 411 3.55 -6.55 -15.15
CA PHE A 411 4.62 -6.01 -15.97
C PHE A 411 4.68 -6.62 -17.38
N SER A 412 3.53 -6.89 -17.95
CA SER A 412 3.43 -7.41 -19.32
C SER A 412 3.64 -6.29 -20.33
N LEU A 413 4.38 -6.60 -21.40
CA LEU A 413 4.58 -5.70 -22.54
C LEU A 413 4.61 -6.55 -23.81
N GLU A 414 4.09 -6.04 -24.92
CA GLU A 414 4.25 -6.72 -26.20
C GLU A 414 5.69 -6.62 -26.69
N GLN A 415 6.16 -7.68 -27.35
CA GLN A 415 7.56 -7.76 -27.80
C GLN A 415 7.96 -6.60 -28.73
N GLU A 416 7.03 -6.01 -29.45
CA GLU A 416 7.26 -4.85 -30.33
C GLU A 416 7.52 -3.55 -29.57
N ASP A 417 7.07 -3.45 -28.33
CA ASP A 417 7.26 -2.30 -27.43
C ASP A 417 8.51 -2.43 -26.55
N GLU A 418 9.15 -3.61 -26.55
CA GLU A 418 10.34 -3.87 -25.73
C GLU A 418 11.60 -3.26 -26.34
N SER A 419 12.08 -2.14 -25.80
CA SER A 419 13.37 -1.53 -26.19
C SER A 419 14.59 -2.23 -25.59
N ILE A 420 14.40 -3.01 -24.54
CA ILE A 420 15.43 -3.87 -23.93
C ILE A 420 14.81 -5.25 -23.65
N PRO A 421 15.58 -6.34 -23.73
CA PRO A 421 15.06 -7.67 -23.43
C PRO A 421 14.69 -7.81 -21.95
N GLU A 422 13.78 -8.74 -21.67
CA GLU A 422 13.53 -9.19 -20.29
C GLU A 422 14.84 -9.71 -19.65
N TRP A 423 14.99 -9.47 -18.36
CA TRP A 423 16.09 -10.07 -17.62
C TRP A 423 15.87 -11.59 -17.48
N THR A 424 16.94 -12.32 -17.20
CA THR A 424 16.87 -13.79 -17.07
C THR A 424 17.18 -14.23 -15.65
N SER A 425 16.13 -14.54 -14.89
CA SER A 425 16.22 -15.18 -13.58
C SER A 425 15.15 -16.27 -13.45
N ASN A 426 15.02 -16.87 -12.27
CA ASN A 426 13.94 -17.79 -11.93
C ASN A 426 12.59 -17.09 -11.61
N ASP A 427 12.53 -15.76 -11.70
CA ASP A 427 11.36 -14.96 -11.35
C ASP A 427 10.91 -14.10 -12.54
N GLY A 428 9.82 -14.53 -13.20
CA GLY A 428 9.29 -13.84 -14.37
C GLY A 428 8.76 -12.43 -14.08
N THR A 429 8.34 -12.14 -12.84
CA THR A 429 7.89 -10.80 -12.44
C THR A 429 9.05 -9.80 -12.48
N VAL A 430 10.18 -10.16 -11.85
CA VAL A 430 11.39 -9.31 -11.87
C VAL A 430 11.96 -9.20 -13.27
N ASN A 431 11.91 -10.29 -14.07
CA ASN A 431 12.44 -10.28 -15.44
C ASN A 431 11.73 -9.23 -16.31
N ARG A 432 10.40 -9.15 -16.26
CA ARG A 432 9.59 -8.21 -17.05
C ARG A 432 9.64 -6.78 -16.55
N TYR A 433 9.85 -6.59 -15.26
CA TYR A 433 9.83 -5.26 -14.63
C TYR A 433 10.75 -4.24 -15.32
N PHE A 434 11.92 -4.67 -15.76
CA PHE A 434 12.90 -3.77 -16.37
C PHE A 434 12.47 -3.28 -17.76
N THR A 435 11.74 -4.11 -18.52
CA THR A 435 11.23 -3.72 -19.84
C THR A 435 10.13 -2.68 -19.75
N THR A 436 9.22 -2.84 -18.79
CA THR A 436 8.12 -1.89 -18.57
C THR A 436 8.61 -0.55 -18.01
N VAL A 437 9.57 -0.56 -17.07
CA VAL A 437 10.23 0.67 -16.59
C VAL A 437 10.95 1.40 -17.74
N ARG A 438 11.61 0.64 -18.64
CA ARG A 438 12.27 1.25 -19.79
C ARG A 438 11.27 1.91 -20.74
N TYR A 439 10.13 1.28 -20.99
CA TYR A 439 9.04 1.84 -21.78
C TYR A 439 8.50 3.13 -21.16
N GLU A 440 8.26 3.15 -19.86
CA GLU A 440 7.81 4.32 -19.12
C GLU A 440 8.80 5.50 -19.22
N ASP A 441 10.12 5.23 -19.10
CA ASP A 441 11.19 6.23 -19.26
C ASP A 441 11.21 6.84 -20.67
N GLU A 442 10.99 6.04 -21.71
CA GLU A 442 10.91 6.49 -23.09
C GLU A 442 9.64 7.29 -23.37
N ALA A 443 8.50 6.86 -22.82
CA ALA A 443 7.24 7.58 -22.91
C ALA A 443 7.35 8.97 -22.27
N LEU A 444 7.96 9.03 -21.10
CA LEU A 444 8.20 10.30 -20.40
C LEU A 444 9.13 11.23 -21.20
N LYS A 445 10.17 10.70 -21.84
CA LYS A 445 11.05 11.46 -22.74
C LYS A 445 10.26 12.11 -23.87
N GLN A 446 9.43 11.32 -24.56
CA GLN A 446 8.60 11.82 -25.66
C GLN A 446 7.62 12.90 -25.19
N PHE A 447 7.03 12.73 -24.02
CA PHE A 447 6.15 13.74 -23.42
C PHE A 447 6.88 15.06 -23.19
N PHE A 448 8.10 15.04 -22.65
CA PHE A 448 8.92 16.24 -22.47
C PHE A 448 9.27 16.93 -23.80
N GLU A 449 9.55 16.16 -24.84
CA GLU A 449 9.80 16.67 -26.19
C GLU A 449 8.53 17.37 -26.74
N ARG A 450 7.36 16.75 -26.60
CA ARG A 450 6.07 17.33 -26.99
C ARG A 450 5.73 18.61 -26.22
N LEU A 451 5.97 18.63 -24.91
CA LEU A 451 5.74 19.84 -24.09
C LEU A 451 6.62 21.03 -24.55
N LYS A 452 7.86 20.75 -24.97
CA LYS A 452 8.75 21.77 -25.56
C LYS A 452 8.22 22.29 -26.90
N GLU A 453 7.78 21.41 -27.79
CA GLU A 453 7.19 21.77 -29.08
C GLU A 453 5.93 22.63 -28.92
N GLU A 454 5.12 22.37 -27.91
CA GLU A 454 3.87 23.10 -27.61
C GLU A 454 4.09 24.36 -26.74
N GLY A 455 5.33 24.67 -26.33
CA GLY A 455 5.64 25.84 -25.52
C GLY A 455 5.12 25.79 -24.07
N LEU A 456 4.87 24.58 -23.56
CA LEU A 456 4.39 24.37 -22.19
C LEU A 456 5.52 24.07 -21.21
N TYR A 457 6.75 23.83 -21.70
CA TYR A 457 7.87 23.37 -20.88
C TYR A 457 8.52 24.50 -20.06
N GLU A 458 8.86 25.63 -20.66
CA GLU A 458 9.68 26.70 -20.01
C GLU A 458 8.96 27.37 -18.84
N ASN A 459 7.63 27.52 -18.93
CA ASN A 459 6.81 28.12 -17.88
C ASN A 459 6.22 27.07 -16.93
N SER A 460 6.95 25.98 -16.68
CA SER A 460 6.47 24.88 -15.85
C SER A 460 7.48 24.47 -14.78
N VAL A 461 7.01 23.79 -13.75
CA VAL A 461 7.79 22.98 -12.82
C VAL A 461 7.28 21.55 -12.87
N PHE A 462 8.19 20.59 -12.88
CA PHE A 462 7.90 19.17 -12.97
C PHE A 462 8.30 18.48 -11.68
N ILE A 463 7.32 17.82 -11.05
CA ILE A 463 7.49 16.95 -9.89
C ILE A 463 7.29 15.52 -10.38
N ILE A 464 8.35 14.74 -10.47
CA ILE A 464 8.32 13.38 -11.00
C ILE A 464 8.67 12.43 -9.87
N MET A 465 7.80 11.49 -9.55
CA MET A 465 8.04 10.53 -8.45
C MET A 465 7.44 9.17 -8.74
N GLY A 466 8.09 8.11 -8.24
CA GLY A 466 7.48 6.80 -8.16
C GLY A 466 6.37 6.80 -7.10
N ASP A 467 5.27 6.11 -7.36
CA ASP A 467 4.13 6.08 -6.45
C ASP A 467 4.29 5.04 -5.33
N HIS A 468 4.77 3.85 -5.64
CA HIS A 468 5.05 2.77 -4.67
C HIS A 468 6.04 1.75 -5.25
N TYR A 469 6.33 0.69 -4.49
CA TYR A 469 7.17 -0.40 -4.98
C TYR A 469 6.45 -1.22 -6.07
N GLY A 470 7.19 -1.63 -7.11
CA GLY A 470 6.75 -2.61 -8.09
C GLY A 470 7.13 -4.03 -7.66
N ILE A 471 8.35 -4.20 -7.18
CA ILE A 471 8.87 -5.49 -6.74
C ILE A 471 8.75 -5.61 -5.22
N SER A 472 7.89 -6.53 -4.77
CA SER A 472 7.67 -6.81 -3.36
C SER A 472 8.74 -7.73 -2.77
N GLN A 473 8.79 -7.84 -1.45
CA GLN A 473 9.71 -8.74 -0.74
C GLN A 473 9.54 -10.22 -1.11
N ASN A 474 8.42 -10.62 -1.71
CA ASN A 474 8.23 -11.99 -2.20
C ASN A 474 9.20 -12.37 -3.33
N HIS A 475 9.83 -11.37 -3.94
CA HIS A 475 10.79 -11.49 -5.04
C HIS A 475 12.24 -11.25 -4.59
N ASN A 476 12.51 -11.22 -3.27
CA ASN A 476 13.82 -10.87 -2.72
C ASN A 476 14.95 -11.80 -3.17
N GLU A 477 14.66 -13.07 -3.49
CA GLU A 477 15.66 -14.00 -4.02
C GLU A 477 16.20 -13.51 -5.38
N ALA A 478 15.31 -13.17 -6.32
CA ALA A 478 15.71 -12.64 -7.63
C ALA A 478 16.33 -11.23 -7.50
N MET A 479 15.80 -10.38 -6.62
CA MET A 479 16.42 -9.08 -6.33
C MET A 479 17.82 -9.20 -5.75
N GLY A 480 18.06 -10.20 -4.89
CA GLY A 480 19.39 -10.52 -4.38
C GLY A 480 20.36 -10.94 -5.49
N GLN A 481 19.89 -11.73 -6.46
CA GLN A 481 20.67 -12.09 -7.66
C GLN A 481 20.99 -10.84 -8.50
N TYR A 482 20.01 -9.98 -8.75
CA TYR A 482 20.20 -8.75 -9.53
C TYR A 482 21.17 -7.78 -8.86
N LEU A 483 21.03 -7.54 -7.54
CA LEU A 483 21.86 -6.61 -6.80
C LEU A 483 23.22 -7.20 -6.37
N GLY A 484 23.41 -8.52 -6.50
CA GLY A 484 24.63 -9.21 -6.09
C GLY A 484 24.86 -9.23 -4.59
N LYS A 485 23.78 -9.13 -3.77
CA LYS A 485 23.84 -9.15 -2.30
C LYS A 485 22.59 -9.76 -1.69
N GLU A 486 22.71 -10.25 -0.45
CA GLU A 486 21.57 -10.72 0.33
C GLU A 486 20.59 -9.57 0.63
N ILE A 487 19.29 -9.82 0.48
CA ILE A 487 18.24 -8.86 0.82
C ILE A 487 17.85 -9.08 2.28
N THR A 488 18.60 -8.45 3.17
CA THR A 488 18.26 -8.38 4.61
C THR A 488 17.06 -7.43 4.82
N PRO A 489 16.40 -7.44 6.00
CA PRO A 489 15.35 -6.46 6.29
C PRO A 489 15.79 -5.01 6.08
N PHE A 490 17.02 -4.67 6.43
CA PHE A 490 17.61 -3.36 6.14
C PHE A 490 17.62 -3.06 4.64
N VAL A 491 18.13 -3.98 3.82
CA VAL A 491 18.20 -3.80 2.35
C VAL A 491 16.79 -3.75 1.75
N ASN A 492 15.86 -4.57 2.24
CA ASN A 492 14.46 -4.53 1.82
C ASN A 492 13.82 -3.17 2.10
N THR A 493 14.09 -2.55 3.26
CA THR A 493 13.66 -1.18 3.56
C THR A 493 14.29 -0.17 2.61
N GLN A 494 15.57 -0.34 2.23
CA GLN A 494 16.22 0.54 1.25
C GLN A 494 15.61 0.41 -0.16
N LEU A 495 15.03 -0.75 -0.51
CA LEU A 495 14.30 -0.95 -1.75
C LEU A 495 12.92 -0.27 -1.78
N GLN A 496 12.42 0.24 -0.64
CA GLN A 496 11.20 1.05 -0.60
C GLN A 496 11.41 2.50 -1.09
N ARG A 497 12.63 2.86 -1.50
CA ARG A 497 12.86 4.15 -2.14
C ARG A 497 12.28 4.18 -3.54
N VAL A 498 11.69 5.33 -3.87
CA VAL A 498 11.20 5.66 -5.20
C VAL A 498 11.93 6.91 -5.72
N PRO A 499 12.09 7.11 -7.03
CA PRO A 499 12.66 8.34 -7.55
C PRO A 499 11.79 9.54 -7.14
N MET A 500 12.44 10.66 -6.81
CA MET A 500 11.81 11.95 -6.63
C MET A 500 12.68 13.01 -7.28
N ILE A 501 12.11 13.69 -8.27
CA ILE A 501 12.81 14.68 -9.11
C ILE A 501 11.97 15.95 -9.15
N VAL A 502 12.60 17.08 -8.86
CA VAL A 502 12.04 18.41 -9.09
C VAL A 502 12.85 19.06 -10.20
N HIS A 503 12.20 19.28 -11.34
CA HIS A 503 12.82 19.91 -12.50
C HIS A 503 12.17 21.26 -12.76
N ILE A 504 12.99 22.33 -12.79
CA ILE A 504 12.54 23.73 -12.95
C ILE A 504 13.30 24.34 -14.13
N PRO A 505 12.77 24.31 -15.36
CA PRO A 505 13.47 24.87 -16.52
C PRO A 505 14.00 26.28 -16.29
N GLY A 506 15.30 26.44 -16.56
CA GLY A 506 16.02 27.72 -16.36
C GLY A 506 16.59 27.94 -14.96
N GLU A 507 16.38 27.04 -14.00
CA GLU A 507 17.10 27.03 -12.72
C GLU A 507 18.55 26.59 -12.94
N THR A 508 19.47 26.97 -12.05
CA THR A 508 20.92 26.67 -12.22
C THR A 508 21.56 26.06 -10.96
N ASN A 509 20.76 25.77 -9.95
CA ASN A 509 21.23 25.25 -8.65
C ASN A 509 20.87 23.78 -8.41
N GLY A 510 20.46 23.07 -9.48
CA GLY A 510 20.09 21.66 -9.44
C GLY A 510 21.23 20.78 -8.90
N ARG A 511 20.84 19.79 -8.13
CA ARG A 511 21.78 18.89 -7.46
C ARG A 511 21.09 17.64 -6.92
N THR A 512 21.88 16.63 -6.59
CA THR A 512 21.39 15.50 -5.81
C THR A 512 21.31 15.88 -4.32
N ILE A 513 20.16 15.57 -3.71
CA ILE A 513 19.85 15.76 -2.29
C ILE A 513 19.65 14.39 -1.66
N SER A 514 20.41 14.10 -0.60
CA SER A 514 20.39 12.78 0.07
C SER A 514 19.66 12.77 1.40
N ASN A 515 18.92 13.83 1.66
CA ASN A 515 18.08 13.95 2.85
C ASN A 515 17.02 12.83 2.87
N VAL A 516 16.78 12.25 4.05
CA VAL A 516 15.70 11.29 4.25
C VAL A 516 14.36 12.02 4.11
N SER A 517 13.53 11.59 3.19
CA SER A 517 12.27 12.25 2.87
C SER A 517 11.25 11.24 2.33
N GLY A 518 9.99 11.63 2.26
CA GLY A 518 8.90 10.78 1.80
C GLY A 518 7.79 11.53 1.08
N GLN A 519 6.81 10.81 0.58
CA GLN A 519 5.69 11.36 -0.20
C GLN A 519 4.88 12.40 0.56
N ILE A 520 4.83 12.29 1.87
CA ILE A 520 4.14 13.24 2.76
C ILE A 520 4.73 14.65 2.69
N ASP A 521 5.98 14.79 2.24
CA ASP A 521 6.73 16.04 2.16
C ASP A 521 6.45 16.84 0.86
N VAL A 522 5.74 16.25 -0.11
CA VAL A 522 5.54 16.85 -1.45
C VAL A 522 4.62 18.07 -1.40
N LYS A 523 3.48 17.99 -0.68
CA LYS A 523 2.55 19.13 -0.54
C LYS A 523 3.23 20.38 0.03
N PRO A 524 3.88 20.33 1.21
CA PRO A 524 4.56 21.51 1.76
C PRO A 524 5.67 22.04 0.83
N THR A 525 6.35 21.18 0.10
CA THR A 525 7.37 21.56 -0.88
C THR A 525 6.78 22.36 -2.04
N ILE A 526 5.71 21.86 -2.67
CA ILE A 526 5.04 22.57 -3.78
C ILE A 526 4.53 23.92 -3.31
N LEU A 527 3.88 23.98 -2.14
CA LEU A 527 3.38 25.23 -1.57
C LEU A 527 4.50 26.23 -1.32
N ASN A 528 5.65 25.79 -0.78
CA ASN A 528 6.80 26.66 -0.58
C ASN A 528 7.37 27.17 -1.91
N MET A 529 7.57 26.30 -2.91
CA MET A 529 8.07 26.71 -4.23
C MET A 529 7.14 27.71 -4.94
N LEU A 530 5.84 27.62 -4.69
CA LEU A 530 4.86 28.56 -5.24
C LEU A 530 4.71 29.84 -4.40
N GLY A 531 5.35 29.91 -3.23
CA GLY A 531 5.21 31.03 -2.29
C GLY A 531 3.83 31.11 -1.62
N ILE A 532 3.15 29.97 -1.50
CA ILE A 532 1.81 29.87 -0.91
C ILE A 532 1.95 29.44 0.55
N LYS A 533 1.40 30.23 1.45
CA LYS A 533 1.26 29.87 2.88
C LYS A 533 -0.21 29.65 3.15
N PRO A 534 -0.66 28.41 3.40
CA PRO A 534 -2.05 28.18 3.78
C PRO A 534 -2.32 28.72 5.18
N ASP A 535 -3.51 29.33 5.34
CA ASP A 535 -4.02 29.71 6.64
C ASP A 535 -4.55 28.45 7.33
N GLU A 536 -4.07 28.07 8.48
CA GLU A 536 -4.50 26.89 9.23
C GLU A 536 -4.56 25.59 8.37
N ASP A 537 -3.44 24.93 8.18
CA ASP A 537 -3.35 23.65 7.47
C ASP A 537 -2.68 22.58 8.34
N ILE A 538 -3.18 21.35 8.29
CA ILE A 538 -2.60 20.20 8.97
C ILE A 538 -1.65 19.49 8.00
N GLN A 539 -0.37 19.54 8.29
CA GLN A 539 0.68 18.90 7.50
C GLN A 539 1.58 18.06 8.41
N PHE A 540 1.74 16.78 8.08
CA PHE A 540 2.69 15.89 8.76
C PHE A 540 4.04 15.84 8.06
N GLY A 541 4.11 16.30 6.81
CA GLY A 541 5.34 16.44 6.03
C GLY A 541 6.03 17.79 6.24
N SER A 542 7.21 17.91 5.65
CA SER A 542 8.05 19.09 5.65
C SER A 542 8.55 19.40 4.24
N ASP A 543 9.08 20.61 4.02
CA ASP A 543 9.71 20.96 2.75
C ASP A 543 10.90 20.02 2.45
N LEU A 544 10.91 19.36 1.29
CA LEU A 544 12.00 18.49 0.83
C LEU A 544 13.36 19.18 0.78
N PHE A 545 13.35 20.50 0.60
CA PHE A 545 14.56 21.33 0.55
C PHE A 545 15.02 21.80 1.92
N THR A 546 14.35 21.44 3.01
CA THR A 546 14.75 21.85 4.37
C THR A 546 16.20 21.47 4.66
N LYS A 547 16.90 22.35 5.36
CA LYS A 547 18.29 22.14 5.80
C LYS A 547 18.36 21.50 7.21
N ASP A 548 17.20 21.14 7.78
CA ASP A 548 17.14 20.49 9.10
C ASP A 548 17.85 19.12 9.05
N PRO A 549 18.82 18.86 9.94
CA PRO A 549 19.51 17.58 9.99
C PRO A 549 18.68 16.46 10.60
N ASP A 550 17.66 16.77 11.41
CA ASP A 550 16.84 15.76 12.12
C ASP A 550 15.73 15.21 11.24
N GLN A 551 16.11 14.56 10.13
CA GLN A 551 15.16 14.01 9.18
C GLN A 551 14.63 12.65 9.65
N PHE A 552 13.34 12.45 9.36
CA PHE A 552 12.62 11.29 9.84
C PHE A 552 11.47 10.95 8.88
N VAL A 553 11.46 9.73 8.41
CA VAL A 553 10.39 9.17 7.56
C VAL A 553 9.79 7.96 8.24
N VAL A 554 8.47 7.91 8.33
CA VAL A 554 7.72 6.77 8.85
C VAL A 554 7.02 6.07 7.69
N LEU A 555 7.16 4.75 7.62
CA LEU A 555 6.40 3.90 6.72
C LEU A 555 5.09 3.46 7.39
N ARG A 556 4.10 3.06 6.58
CA ARG A 556 2.77 2.76 7.10
C ARG A 556 2.71 1.56 8.08
N ASP A 557 3.68 0.65 8.03
CA ASP A 557 3.85 -0.49 8.94
C ASP A 557 4.53 -0.13 10.28
N GLY A 558 4.90 1.15 10.47
CA GLY A 558 5.58 1.66 11.66
C GLY A 558 7.11 1.53 11.59
N SER A 559 7.65 0.98 10.51
CA SER A 559 9.09 1.11 10.22
C SER A 559 9.44 2.57 10.00
N PHE A 560 10.68 2.96 10.31
CA PHE A 560 11.12 4.33 10.09
C PHE A 560 12.59 4.42 9.69
N ILE A 561 12.91 5.53 9.06
CA ILE A 561 14.26 5.87 8.59
C ILE A 561 14.64 7.24 9.13
N THR A 562 15.83 7.34 9.73
CA THR A 562 16.45 8.59 10.11
C THR A 562 17.71 8.84 9.28
N ASP A 563 18.45 9.89 9.57
CA ASP A 563 19.80 10.09 9.01
C ASP A 563 20.77 8.98 9.43
N LYS A 564 20.61 8.41 10.66
CA LYS A 564 21.55 7.45 11.28
C LYS A 564 21.04 6.02 11.35
N TYR A 565 19.72 5.82 11.51
CA TYR A 565 19.15 4.53 11.83
C TYR A 565 18.03 4.13 10.86
N VAL A 566 17.85 2.83 10.73
CA VAL A 566 16.67 2.22 10.10
C VAL A 566 16.06 1.28 11.13
N TYR A 567 14.78 1.45 11.41
CA TYR A 567 13.99 0.56 12.25
C TYR A 567 13.01 -0.22 11.37
N THR A 568 13.19 -1.51 11.29
CA THR A 568 12.33 -2.41 10.51
C THR A 568 12.32 -3.79 11.15
N ASP A 569 11.25 -4.57 10.99
CA ASP A 569 11.05 -5.87 11.65
C ASP A 569 11.35 -5.81 13.15
N GLN A 570 11.07 -4.64 13.76
CA GLN A 570 11.29 -4.38 15.18
C GLN A 570 12.75 -4.43 15.62
N LYS A 571 13.67 -4.31 14.69
CA LYS A 571 15.11 -4.30 14.89
C LYS A 571 15.68 -2.95 14.47
N CYS A 572 16.66 -2.49 15.24
CA CYS A 572 17.38 -1.25 14.97
C CYS A 572 18.66 -1.56 14.19
N TYR A 573 18.85 -0.88 13.07
CA TYR A 573 20.04 -0.99 12.22
C TYR A 573 20.76 0.34 12.16
N ASP A 574 22.09 0.32 12.28
CA ASP A 574 22.93 1.46 11.97
C ASP A 574 23.08 1.61 10.46
N LYS A 575 22.70 2.76 9.92
CA LYS A 575 22.61 3.01 8.48
C LYS A 575 23.98 3.04 7.79
N SER A 576 25.04 3.40 8.51
CA SER A 576 26.39 3.47 7.96
C SER A 576 27.06 2.10 7.80
N THR A 577 26.71 1.18 8.69
CA THR A 577 27.27 -0.18 8.71
C THR A 577 26.35 -1.24 8.14
N GLU A 578 25.06 -0.91 7.93
CA GLU A 578 23.96 -1.81 7.51
C GLU A 578 23.72 -2.97 8.49
N LYS A 579 24.23 -2.87 9.74
CA LYS A 579 24.18 -3.95 10.74
C LYS A 579 23.26 -3.60 11.90
N LEU A 580 22.78 -4.66 12.55
CA LEU A 580 22.05 -4.52 13.82
C LEU A 580 22.86 -3.71 14.83
N THR A 581 22.19 -2.80 15.51
CA THR A 581 22.73 -2.02 16.63
C THR A 581 21.84 -2.21 17.87
N GLU A 582 22.18 -1.55 18.97
CA GLU A 582 21.39 -1.63 20.20
C GLU A 582 20.00 -1.03 20.00
N GLN A 583 18.97 -1.72 20.50
CA GLN A 583 17.57 -1.32 20.34
C GLN A 583 17.28 0.07 20.92
N ASN A 584 17.97 0.46 21.99
CA ASN A 584 17.84 1.76 22.64
C ASN A 584 18.17 2.96 21.71
N ALA A 585 18.95 2.74 20.65
CA ALA A 585 19.28 3.77 19.65
C ALA A 585 18.06 4.21 18.84
N CYS A 586 17.13 3.30 18.59
CA CYS A 586 15.86 3.56 17.86
C CYS A 586 14.69 3.92 18.80
N GLU A 587 14.77 3.62 20.09
CA GLU A 587 13.66 3.75 21.05
C GLU A 587 13.04 5.16 21.10
N PRO A 588 13.78 6.27 21.06
CA PRO A 588 13.22 7.62 21.03
C PRO A 588 12.30 7.88 19.83
N TYR A 589 12.61 7.26 18.68
CA TYR A 589 11.91 7.46 17.42
C TYR A 589 10.67 6.56 17.28
N ILE A 590 10.59 5.43 18.02
CA ILE A 590 9.43 4.53 17.97
C ILE A 590 8.16 5.27 18.36
N LYS A 591 8.21 6.02 19.47
CA LYS A 591 7.06 6.81 19.92
C LYS A 591 6.69 7.90 18.93
N GLN A 592 7.67 8.57 18.34
CA GLN A 592 7.44 9.59 17.31
C GLN A 592 6.73 9.01 16.09
N ALA A 593 7.16 7.82 15.62
CA ALA A 593 6.52 7.10 14.52
C ALA A 593 5.05 6.76 14.85
N GLU A 594 4.81 6.20 16.04
CA GLU A 594 3.47 5.85 16.50
C GLU A 594 2.56 7.08 16.61
N ASP A 595 3.06 8.19 17.16
CA ASP A 595 2.30 9.43 17.32
C ASP A 595 1.97 10.05 15.95
N GLN A 596 2.92 10.11 15.00
CA GLN A 596 2.65 10.63 13.65
C GLN A 596 1.53 9.84 12.96
N LEU A 597 1.63 8.51 12.95
CA LEU A 597 0.61 7.66 12.33
C LEU A 597 -0.73 7.80 13.04
N LYS A 598 -0.74 7.81 14.37
CA LYS A 598 -1.95 7.94 15.19
C LYS A 598 -2.68 9.27 14.93
N TYR A 599 -1.98 10.38 14.96
CA TYR A 599 -2.61 11.69 14.79
C TYR A 599 -3.10 11.91 13.35
N SER A 600 -2.37 11.43 12.35
CA SER A 600 -2.86 11.43 10.97
C SER A 600 -4.11 10.56 10.81
N ASP A 601 -4.14 9.36 11.41
CA ASP A 601 -5.31 8.49 11.41
C ASP A 601 -6.52 9.17 12.10
N GLN A 602 -6.30 9.92 13.18
CA GLN A 602 -7.36 10.68 13.87
C GLN A 602 -7.98 11.75 12.96
N VAL A 603 -7.16 12.48 12.17
CA VAL A 603 -7.68 13.46 11.21
C VAL A 603 -8.67 12.79 10.26
N VAL A 604 -8.29 11.66 9.69
CA VAL A 604 -9.12 10.98 8.67
C VAL A 604 -10.32 10.29 9.31
N TYR A 605 -10.12 9.50 10.38
CA TYR A 605 -11.21 8.77 11.03
C TYR A 605 -12.23 9.66 11.72
N GLY A 606 -11.77 10.79 12.28
CA GLY A 606 -12.62 11.79 12.94
C GLY A 606 -13.24 12.78 11.97
N ASP A 607 -12.80 12.83 10.71
CA ASP A 607 -13.16 13.89 9.76
C ASP A 607 -12.90 15.28 10.38
N LEU A 608 -11.71 15.44 10.99
CA LEU A 608 -11.43 16.58 11.85
C LEU A 608 -11.33 17.91 11.09
N LEU A 609 -10.98 17.86 9.79
CA LEU A 609 -10.86 19.08 8.98
C LEU A 609 -12.21 19.81 8.77
N ARG A 610 -13.35 19.09 8.93
CA ARG A 610 -14.67 19.73 8.92
C ARG A 610 -14.81 20.84 9.96
N PHE A 611 -14.17 20.68 11.12
CA PHE A 611 -14.21 21.69 12.18
C PHE A 611 -13.41 22.96 11.86
N LEU A 612 -12.38 22.87 10.99
CA LEU A 612 -11.68 24.05 10.46
C LEU A 612 -12.58 24.83 9.50
N GLU A 613 -13.32 24.13 8.64
CA GLU A 613 -14.25 24.76 7.70
C GLU A 613 -15.44 25.41 8.42
N GLU A 614 -15.99 24.75 9.45
CA GLU A 614 -17.05 25.34 10.28
C GLU A 614 -16.61 26.64 10.97
N LYS A 615 -15.35 26.70 11.44
CA LYS A 615 -14.77 27.91 12.04
C LYS A 615 -14.64 29.05 11.02
N LYS A 616 -14.16 28.77 9.80
CA LYS A 616 -14.06 29.76 8.73
C LYS A 616 -15.42 30.31 8.26
N GLN A 617 -16.47 29.49 8.29
CA GLN A 617 -17.82 29.90 7.92
C GLN A 617 -18.57 30.66 9.03
N GLY A 618 -18.10 30.55 10.26
CA GLY A 618 -18.66 31.23 11.44
C GLY A 618 -18.04 32.61 11.75
N GLU A 619 -16.92 32.95 11.12
CA GLU A 619 -16.26 34.26 11.12
C GLU A 619 -16.73 35.10 9.91
#